data_c4c3246b69ccaef42d220963ca9e2dce
#
_entry.id   c4c3246b69ccaef42d220963ca9e2dce
#
_cell.length_a   1.000
_cell.length_b   1.000
_cell.length_c   1.000
_cell.angle_alpha   90.00
_cell.angle_beta   90.00
_cell.angle_gamma   90.00
#
_symmetry.space_group_name_H-M   'P 1'
#
loop_
_entity.id
_entity.type
_entity.pdbx_description
1 polymer ?
#
loop_
_entity_poly.entity_id
_entity_poly.type
_entity_poly.pdbx_seq_one_letter_code
_entity_poly.pdbx_strand_id
1 'polypeptide(L)'
;MKNIITLTNDFIVKNNVHSLPLTLNCMEKLCAKLGYRLLPVGNNAELIKMLGVGDVSNYIAFTYLHQDIKLVFFDETHSTGTRLFAIAHELGHICLKHNYQGAIGYSKATSLQEREADVFAYQLLAPLCVLKALNITRLKDIEQYTLLDTKRAAFVKLKLALYNIDASDNKVLRLHGVRRPIRKSNVLPSFTLALVSALIGAAIAFNISNAELPPAEESTATTNTLQYLKERSASQAAITSLTPNDIPETVYITPHGTKYHKENCFHLKNSSSFSAISSANAITNGYTPCKSCFN
;
A
#
# COMPACT_ATOMS: atom_id res chain seq x y z
N MET A 1 -7.00 -5.58 -2.22
CA MET A 1 -6.38 -4.75 -1.17
C MET A 1 -7.27 -4.56 0.06
N LYS A 2 -8.55 -4.18 -0.05
CA LYS A 2 -9.43 -3.98 1.13
C LYS A 2 -9.57 -5.26 1.96
N ASN A 3 -9.60 -6.43 1.32
CA ASN A 3 -9.66 -7.71 2.03
C ASN A 3 -8.39 -7.99 2.86
N ILE A 4 -7.19 -7.71 2.32
CA ILE A 4 -5.92 -7.94 3.04
C ILE A 4 -5.80 -7.05 4.28
N ILE A 5 -6.18 -5.78 4.19
CA ILE A 5 -6.19 -4.87 5.34
C ILE A 5 -7.12 -5.41 6.43
N THR A 6 -8.32 -5.87 6.06
CA THR A 6 -9.27 -6.45 7.02
C THR A 6 -8.72 -7.73 7.66
N LEU A 7 -8.14 -8.63 6.86
CA LEU A 7 -7.51 -9.85 7.37
C LEU A 7 -6.36 -9.53 8.31
N THR A 8 -5.53 -8.54 7.99
CA THR A 8 -4.44 -8.10 8.86
C THR A 8 -4.96 -7.45 10.14
N ASN A 9 -6.01 -6.66 10.08
CA ASN A 9 -6.66 -6.08 11.25
C ASN A 9 -7.21 -7.19 12.18
N ASP A 10 -7.85 -8.20 11.63
CA ASP A 10 -8.31 -9.36 12.41
C ASP A 10 -7.14 -10.14 13.01
N PHE A 11 -6.02 -10.29 12.29
CA PHE A 11 -4.80 -10.89 12.81
C PHE A 11 -4.21 -10.06 13.97
N ILE A 12 -4.12 -8.74 13.85
CA ILE A 12 -3.68 -7.81 14.89
C ILE A 12 -4.52 -8.00 16.16
N VAL A 13 -5.84 -8.00 16.02
CA VAL A 13 -6.77 -8.15 17.15
C VAL A 13 -6.67 -9.54 17.77
N LYS A 14 -6.69 -10.60 16.97
CA LYS A 14 -6.60 -12.00 17.43
C LYS A 14 -5.32 -12.26 18.22
N ASN A 15 -4.21 -11.65 17.82
CA ASN A 15 -2.91 -11.86 18.43
C ASN A 15 -2.57 -10.82 19.51
N ASN A 16 -3.50 -9.91 19.84
CA ASN A 16 -3.32 -8.86 20.83
C ASN A 16 -2.11 -7.97 20.57
N VAL A 17 -1.93 -7.55 19.31
CA VAL A 17 -0.85 -6.64 18.90
C VAL A 17 -1.30 -5.22 19.21
N HIS A 18 -0.94 -4.70 20.40
CA HIS A 18 -1.49 -3.46 20.97
C HIS A 18 -0.47 -2.33 21.13
N SER A 19 0.80 -2.57 20.81
CA SER A 19 1.87 -1.57 20.98
C SER A 19 2.65 -1.37 19.68
N LEU A 20 3.08 -0.15 19.45
CA LEU A 20 4.01 0.26 18.41
C LEU A 20 5.17 1.01 19.03
N PRO A 21 6.38 0.90 18.49
CA PRO A 21 6.76 0.02 17.39
C PRO A 21 6.78 -1.45 17.80
N LEU A 22 6.60 -2.34 16.83
CA LEU A 22 6.80 -3.78 17.05
C LEU A 22 8.29 -4.07 17.22
N THR A 23 8.62 -5.02 18.08
CA THR A 23 9.99 -5.47 18.35
C THR A 23 10.23 -6.87 17.78
N LEU A 24 11.49 -7.29 17.69
CA LEU A 24 11.85 -8.65 17.26
C LEU A 24 11.20 -9.70 18.19
N ASN A 25 11.15 -9.46 19.50
CA ASN A 25 10.46 -10.36 20.46
C ASN A 25 8.94 -10.45 20.16
N CYS A 26 8.30 -9.37 19.71
CA CYS A 26 6.92 -9.43 19.25
C CYS A 26 6.78 -10.33 18.00
N MET A 27 7.70 -10.19 17.03
CA MET A 27 7.70 -11.03 15.83
C MET A 27 7.92 -12.51 16.16
N GLU A 28 8.84 -12.80 17.06
CA GLU A 28 9.08 -14.17 17.53
C GLU A 28 7.81 -14.79 18.15
N LYS A 29 7.12 -14.04 19.02
CA LYS A 29 5.84 -14.49 19.60
C LYS A 29 4.76 -14.68 18.55
N LEU A 30 4.70 -13.85 17.52
CA LEU A 30 3.75 -14.00 16.41
C LEU A 30 4.06 -15.24 15.57
N CYS A 31 5.33 -15.47 15.24
CA CYS A 31 5.79 -16.69 14.56
C CYS A 31 5.41 -17.94 15.38
N ALA A 32 5.71 -17.94 16.69
CA ALA A 32 5.41 -19.06 17.59
C ALA A 32 3.91 -19.38 17.65
N LYS A 33 3.04 -18.37 17.70
CA LYS A 33 1.58 -18.56 17.66
C LYS A 33 1.08 -19.20 16.36
N LEU A 34 1.82 -19.04 15.26
CA LEU A 34 1.54 -19.67 13.98
C LEU A 34 2.23 -21.05 13.85
N GLY A 35 2.96 -21.48 14.87
CA GLY A 35 3.70 -22.74 14.87
C GLY A 35 5.07 -22.66 14.19
N TYR A 36 5.58 -21.46 13.93
CA TYR A 36 6.89 -21.24 13.32
C TYR A 36 7.93 -20.80 14.37
N ARG A 37 9.19 -21.21 14.18
CA ARG A 37 10.33 -20.68 14.94
C ARG A 37 11.03 -19.60 14.11
N LEU A 38 11.31 -18.47 14.76
CA LEU A 38 12.09 -17.38 14.16
C LEU A 38 13.56 -17.54 14.52
N LEU A 39 14.44 -17.59 13.51
CA LEU A 39 15.88 -17.89 13.69
C LEU A 39 16.75 -16.90 12.90
N PRO A 40 17.84 -16.37 13.50
CA PRO A 40 18.83 -15.60 12.75
C PRO A 40 19.66 -16.52 11.83
N VAL A 41 20.01 -16.01 10.65
CA VAL A 41 20.77 -16.77 9.64
C VAL A 41 22.18 -17.09 10.14
N GLY A 42 22.89 -16.09 10.69
CA GLY A 42 24.32 -16.25 11.05
C GLY A 42 24.56 -17.36 12.07
N ASN A 43 23.71 -17.46 13.09
CA ASN A 43 23.84 -18.50 14.11
C ASN A 43 23.30 -19.87 13.67
N ASN A 44 22.70 -19.98 12.50
CA ASN A 44 22.04 -21.19 12.00
C ASN A 44 22.51 -21.63 10.60
N ALA A 45 23.70 -21.20 10.19
CA ALA A 45 24.25 -21.51 8.86
C ALA A 45 24.37 -23.02 8.61
N GLU A 46 24.81 -23.79 9.60
CA GLU A 46 24.88 -25.25 9.50
C GLU A 46 23.49 -25.89 9.39
N LEU A 47 22.53 -25.42 10.18
CA LEU A 47 21.14 -25.89 10.08
C LEU A 47 20.58 -25.63 8.67
N ILE A 48 20.78 -24.42 8.13
CA ILE A 48 20.33 -24.04 6.78
C ILE A 48 20.92 -25.00 5.73
N LYS A 49 22.23 -25.31 5.85
CA LYS A 49 22.90 -26.28 4.98
C LYS A 49 22.33 -27.70 5.13
N MET A 50 22.08 -28.15 6.36
CA MET A 50 21.48 -29.47 6.63
C MET A 50 20.06 -29.58 6.08
N LEU A 51 19.30 -28.51 6.05
CA LEU A 51 17.95 -28.45 5.46
C LEU A 51 17.96 -28.46 3.93
N GLY A 52 19.13 -28.48 3.29
CA GLY A 52 19.25 -28.48 1.84
C GLY A 52 18.85 -27.16 1.20
N VAL A 53 18.81 -26.08 1.98
CA VAL A 53 18.54 -24.72 1.49
C VAL A 53 19.78 -24.24 0.73
N GLY A 54 19.58 -23.77 -0.50
CA GLY A 54 20.66 -23.23 -1.33
C GLY A 54 21.22 -21.89 -0.83
N ASP A 55 21.77 -21.10 -1.70
CA ASP A 55 22.28 -19.77 -1.37
C ASP A 55 21.15 -18.85 -0.92
N VAL A 56 21.26 -18.34 0.31
CA VAL A 56 20.30 -17.44 0.96
C VAL A 56 20.80 -16.00 1.05
N SER A 57 21.95 -15.69 0.49
CA SER A 57 22.58 -14.35 0.59
C SER A 57 21.74 -13.20 0.04
N ASN A 58 20.78 -13.49 -0.83
CA ASN A 58 19.88 -12.51 -1.42
C ASN A 58 18.58 -12.28 -0.63
N TYR A 59 18.38 -13.01 0.46
CA TYR A 59 17.14 -12.93 1.25
C TYR A 59 17.41 -12.24 2.59
N ILE A 60 16.61 -11.23 2.89
CA ILE A 60 16.61 -10.57 4.21
C ILE A 60 15.85 -11.43 5.23
N ALA A 61 14.80 -12.10 4.79
CA ALA A 61 14.11 -13.14 5.52
C ALA A 61 13.56 -14.16 4.52
N PHE A 62 13.32 -15.36 4.98
CA PHE A 62 12.66 -16.42 4.20
C PHE A 62 12.01 -17.45 5.11
N THR A 63 10.98 -18.11 4.59
CA THR A 63 10.26 -19.18 5.29
C THR A 63 10.72 -20.53 4.77
N TYR A 64 11.03 -21.46 5.70
CA TYR A 64 11.22 -22.88 5.41
C TYR A 64 10.04 -23.67 5.95
N LEU A 65 9.40 -24.42 5.06
CA LEU A 65 8.27 -25.29 5.39
C LEU A 65 8.47 -26.64 4.71
N HIS A 66 8.74 -27.67 5.51
CA HIS A 66 8.84 -29.04 5.03
C HIS A 66 8.36 -30.00 6.12
N GLN A 67 7.38 -30.82 5.81
CA GLN A 67 6.72 -31.70 6.79
C GLN A 67 6.28 -30.91 8.04
N ASP A 68 6.77 -31.27 9.21
CA ASP A 68 6.46 -30.60 10.48
C ASP A 68 7.44 -29.47 10.84
N ILE A 69 8.48 -29.26 10.01
CA ILE A 69 9.50 -28.22 10.24
C ILE A 69 9.00 -26.90 9.66
N LYS A 70 8.76 -25.94 10.55
CA LYS A 70 8.24 -24.60 10.22
C LYS A 70 9.17 -23.53 10.79
N LEU A 71 9.98 -22.93 9.94
CA LEU A 71 10.99 -21.96 10.34
C LEU A 71 10.83 -20.68 9.52
N VAL A 72 11.09 -19.54 10.15
CA VAL A 72 11.32 -18.26 9.49
C VAL A 72 12.73 -17.84 9.83
N PHE A 73 13.56 -17.65 8.82
CA PHE A 73 14.92 -17.14 8.97
C PHE A 73 14.97 -15.64 8.65
N PHE A 74 15.86 -14.92 9.31
CA PHE A 74 16.13 -13.51 9.02
C PHE A 74 17.62 -13.20 9.11
N ASP A 75 18.09 -12.31 8.26
CA ASP A 75 19.45 -11.79 8.27
C ASP A 75 19.58 -10.69 9.31
N GLU A 76 20.35 -10.95 10.37
CA GLU A 76 20.61 -10.03 11.46
C GLU A 76 21.53 -8.87 11.10
N THR A 77 22.21 -8.89 9.95
CA THR A 77 23.12 -7.82 9.52
C THR A 77 22.38 -6.57 9.07
N HIS A 78 21.13 -6.69 8.69
CA HIS A 78 20.30 -5.57 8.26
C HIS A 78 19.77 -4.71 9.42
N SER A 79 19.36 -3.48 9.12
CA SER A 79 18.76 -2.57 10.10
C SER A 79 17.50 -3.19 10.74
N THR A 80 17.18 -2.79 11.97
CA THR A 80 16.01 -3.29 12.69
C THR A 80 14.73 -3.15 11.87
N GLY A 81 14.49 -1.99 11.26
CA GLY A 81 13.28 -1.76 10.45
C GLY A 81 13.21 -2.66 9.22
N THR A 82 14.34 -2.88 8.55
CA THR A 82 14.43 -3.77 7.39
C THR A 82 14.14 -5.23 7.78
N ARG A 83 14.72 -5.70 8.89
CA ARG A 83 14.44 -7.05 9.43
C ARG A 83 12.98 -7.24 9.82
N LEU A 84 12.43 -6.29 10.57
CA LEU A 84 11.03 -6.36 11.00
C LEU A 84 10.08 -6.38 9.80
N PHE A 85 10.36 -5.58 8.77
CA PHE A 85 9.56 -5.58 7.56
C PHE A 85 9.64 -6.92 6.83
N ALA A 86 10.84 -7.47 6.64
CA ALA A 86 11.03 -8.75 5.99
C ALA A 86 10.33 -9.90 6.75
N ILE A 87 10.46 -9.95 8.08
CA ILE A 87 9.75 -10.95 8.91
C ILE A 87 8.23 -10.78 8.80
N ALA A 88 7.72 -9.54 8.83
CA ALA A 88 6.30 -9.26 8.69
C ALA A 88 5.76 -9.65 7.30
N HIS A 89 6.59 -9.52 6.26
CA HIS A 89 6.30 -9.95 4.90
C HIS A 89 6.15 -11.49 4.84
N GLU A 90 7.08 -12.23 5.45
CA GLU A 90 6.98 -13.70 5.57
C GLU A 90 5.72 -14.13 6.33
N LEU A 91 5.40 -13.43 7.44
CA LEU A 91 4.14 -13.65 8.16
C LEU A 91 2.92 -13.38 7.26
N GLY A 92 3.02 -12.42 6.34
CA GLY A 92 2.01 -12.16 5.31
C GLY A 92 1.78 -13.38 4.42
N HIS A 93 2.84 -13.96 3.87
CA HIS A 93 2.74 -15.20 3.08
C HIS A 93 2.10 -16.33 3.88
N ILE A 94 2.52 -16.54 5.13
CA ILE A 94 1.97 -17.58 6.01
C ILE A 94 0.47 -17.36 6.27
N CYS A 95 0.08 -16.17 6.66
CA CYS A 95 -1.30 -15.83 7.04
C CYS A 95 -2.27 -15.85 5.85
N LEU A 96 -1.80 -15.44 4.67
CA LEU A 96 -2.57 -15.43 3.43
C LEU A 96 -2.57 -16.77 2.71
N LYS A 97 -1.85 -17.76 3.27
CA LYS A 97 -1.73 -19.12 2.72
C LYS A 97 -1.24 -19.13 1.27
N HIS A 98 -0.28 -18.28 0.97
CA HIS A 98 0.37 -18.30 -0.33
C HIS A 98 1.04 -19.64 -0.53
N ASN A 99 0.96 -20.18 -1.76
CA ASN A 99 1.49 -21.51 -2.06
C ASN A 99 3.00 -21.53 -1.90
N TYR A 100 3.47 -22.37 -0.99
CA TYR A 100 4.88 -22.70 -0.85
C TYR A 100 5.19 -23.90 -1.75
N GLN A 101 6.05 -23.72 -2.74
CA GLN A 101 6.56 -24.80 -3.56
C GLN A 101 8.05 -25.00 -3.28
N GLY A 102 8.40 -26.15 -2.71
CA GLY A 102 9.77 -26.51 -2.39
C GLY A 102 10.15 -26.31 -0.91
N ALA A 103 11.39 -26.71 -0.58
CA ALA A 103 11.93 -26.65 0.79
C ALA A 103 12.19 -25.22 1.28
N ILE A 104 12.43 -24.29 0.36
CA ILE A 104 12.48 -22.87 0.63
C ILE A 104 11.14 -22.29 0.23
N GLY A 105 10.45 -21.73 1.16
CA GLY A 105 9.04 -21.42 1.24
C GLY A 105 8.33 -20.78 0.08
N TYR A 106 8.97 -20.36 -1.00
CA TYR A 106 8.27 -19.85 -2.17
C TYR A 106 9.21 -19.79 -3.37
N SER A 107 9.27 -20.84 -4.10
CA SER A 107 10.13 -20.84 -5.28
C SER A 107 9.64 -19.89 -6.38
N LYS A 108 8.39 -19.39 -6.32
CA LYS A 108 7.85 -18.38 -7.23
C LYS A 108 6.51 -17.85 -6.69
N ALA A 109 6.55 -16.99 -5.66
CA ALA A 109 5.38 -16.18 -5.35
C ALA A 109 5.04 -15.34 -6.60
N THR A 110 3.77 -15.28 -6.95
CA THR A 110 3.35 -14.40 -8.03
C THR A 110 3.54 -12.96 -7.61
N SER A 111 3.71 -12.03 -8.56
CA SER A 111 3.80 -10.61 -8.26
C SER A 111 2.59 -10.07 -7.48
N LEU A 112 1.46 -10.77 -7.54
CA LEU A 112 0.28 -10.46 -6.73
C LEU A 112 0.49 -10.89 -5.27
N GLN A 113 0.95 -12.11 -5.02
CA GLN A 113 1.22 -12.64 -3.68
C GLN A 113 2.28 -11.81 -2.94
N GLU A 114 3.34 -11.37 -3.64
CA GLU A 114 4.35 -10.47 -3.10
C GLU A 114 3.73 -9.14 -2.64
N ARG A 115 2.87 -8.53 -3.47
CA ARG A 115 2.18 -7.29 -3.10
C ARG A 115 1.19 -7.47 -1.96
N GLU A 116 0.55 -8.62 -1.87
CA GLU A 116 -0.36 -8.96 -0.77
C GLU A 116 0.41 -9.11 0.54
N ALA A 117 1.56 -9.78 0.52
CA ALA A 117 2.46 -9.90 1.66
C ALA A 117 3.02 -8.53 2.10
N ASP A 118 3.37 -7.66 1.14
CA ASP A 118 3.77 -6.28 1.43
C ASP A 118 2.65 -5.49 2.10
N VAL A 119 1.42 -5.57 1.60
CA VAL A 119 0.25 -4.89 2.21
C VAL A 119 0.02 -5.39 3.63
N PHE A 120 0.15 -6.70 3.87
CA PHE A 120 0.07 -7.28 5.20
C PHE A 120 1.18 -6.73 6.11
N ALA A 121 2.43 -6.72 5.65
CA ALA A 121 3.58 -6.22 6.42
C ALA A 121 3.42 -4.73 6.79
N TYR A 122 3.04 -3.90 5.83
CA TYR A 122 2.77 -2.48 6.10
C TYR A 122 1.64 -2.29 7.11
N GLN A 123 0.53 -3.01 6.97
CA GLN A 123 -0.60 -2.88 7.88
C GLN A 123 -0.30 -3.42 9.29
N LEU A 124 0.53 -4.47 9.40
CA LEU A 124 0.96 -5.02 10.69
C LEU A 124 1.89 -4.05 11.43
N LEU A 125 2.89 -3.49 10.73
CA LEU A 125 3.91 -2.61 11.33
C LEU A 125 3.45 -1.16 11.49
N ALA A 126 2.54 -0.71 10.63
CA ALA A 126 2.06 0.67 10.57
C ALA A 126 0.54 0.72 10.34
N PRO A 127 -0.29 0.27 11.31
CA PRO A 127 -1.74 0.28 11.16
C PRO A 127 -2.25 1.68 10.88
N LEU A 128 -2.69 1.92 9.63
CA LEU A 128 -3.05 3.28 9.14
C LEU A 128 -4.13 3.94 9.99
N CYS A 129 -5.10 3.17 10.51
CA CYS A 129 -6.13 3.69 11.40
C CYS A 129 -5.55 4.26 12.70
N VAL A 130 -4.56 3.59 13.30
CA VAL A 130 -3.91 4.01 14.53
C VAL A 130 -3.07 5.27 14.29
N LEU A 131 -2.21 5.27 13.27
CA LEU A 131 -1.40 6.44 12.92
C LEU A 131 -2.28 7.66 12.63
N LYS A 132 -3.37 7.48 11.88
CA LYS A 132 -4.30 8.56 11.56
C LYS A 132 -5.04 9.09 12.79
N ALA A 133 -5.50 8.22 13.66
CA ALA A 133 -6.21 8.60 14.88
C ALA A 133 -5.30 9.31 15.90
N LEU A 134 -4.01 8.96 15.92
CA LEU A 134 -2.97 9.62 16.73
C LEU A 134 -2.39 10.88 16.06
N ASN A 135 -2.85 11.22 14.84
CA ASN A 135 -2.34 12.35 14.05
C ASN A 135 -0.83 12.25 13.73
N ILE A 136 -0.31 11.03 13.58
CA ILE A 136 1.10 10.76 13.22
C ILE A 136 1.21 10.84 11.70
N THR A 137 1.55 12.04 11.19
CA THR A 137 1.55 12.33 9.75
C THR A 137 2.90 12.79 9.21
N ARG A 138 3.84 13.22 10.10
CA ARG A 138 5.17 13.62 9.66
C ARG A 138 6.05 12.39 9.45
N LEU A 139 6.91 12.44 8.43
CA LEU A 139 7.77 11.32 8.05
C LEU A 139 8.60 10.78 9.23
N LYS A 140 9.27 11.68 9.97
CA LYS A 140 10.08 11.30 11.14
C LYS A 140 9.28 10.63 12.25
N ASP A 141 8.04 11.10 12.49
CA ASP A 141 7.18 10.49 13.51
C ASP A 141 6.74 9.08 13.07
N ILE A 142 6.45 8.87 11.78
CA ILE A 142 6.13 7.56 11.22
C ILE A 142 7.34 6.62 11.38
N GLU A 143 8.56 7.06 11.01
CA GLU A 143 9.79 6.28 11.20
C GLU A 143 9.97 5.86 12.66
N GLN A 144 9.81 6.80 13.59
CA GLN A 144 9.97 6.54 15.03
C GLN A 144 8.89 5.58 15.57
N TYR A 145 7.62 5.74 15.14
CA TYR A 145 6.49 4.95 15.62
C TYR A 145 6.45 3.53 15.04
N THR A 146 7.08 3.31 13.89
CA THR A 146 6.99 2.06 13.15
C THR A 146 8.32 1.34 12.97
N LEU A 147 9.44 2.02 13.23
CA LEU A 147 10.81 1.61 12.91
C LEU A 147 11.05 1.35 11.42
N LEU A 148 10.13 1.71 10.54
CA LEU A 148 10.33 1.59 9.10
C LEU A 148 11.41 2.56 8.63
N ASP A 149 12.18 2.15 7.62
CA ASP A 149 13.13 3.04 6.96
C ASP A 149 12.41 4.18 6.22
N THR A 150 13.17 5.22 5.86
CA THR A 150 12.64 6.43 5.22
C THR A 150 11.81 6.14 3.98
N LYS A 151 12.21 5.18 3.14
CA LYS A 151 11.50 4.81 1.90
C LYS A 151 10.13 4.20 2.22
N ARG A 152 10.10 3.26 3.16
CA ARG A 152 8.86 2.60 3.59
C ARG A 152 7.95 3.55 4.37
N ALA A 153 8.51 4.39 5.24
CA ALA A 153 7.75 5.41 5.96
C ALA A 153 7.13 6.46 5.02
N ALA A 154 7.84 6.86 3.95
CA ALA A 154 7.29 7.74 2.92
C ALA A 154 6.10 7.08 2.18
N PHE A 155 6.17 5.78 1.89
CA PHE A 155 5.04 5.04 1.32
C PHE A 155 3.84 5.01 2.28
N VAL A 156 4.07 4.75 3.58
CA VAL A 156 3.01 4.80 4.61
C VAL A 156 2.39 6.19 4.68
N LYS A 157 3.20 7.25 4.66
CA LYS A 157 2.71 8.64 4.65
C LYS A 157 1.77 8.92 3.46
N LEU A 158 2.14 8.45 2.27
CA LEU A 158 1.29 8.59 1.07
C LEU A 158 -0.05 7.85 1.25
N LYS A 159 -0.01 6.61 1.75
CA LYS A 159 -1.22 5.83 2.03
C LYS A 159 -2.09 6.47 3.09
N LEU A 160 -1.47 7.03 4.14
CA LEU A 160 -2.15 7.68 5.26
C LEU A 160 -2.94 8.92 4.81
N ALA A 161 -2.42 9.68 3.84
CA ALA A 161 -3.10 10.84 3.28
C ALA A 161 -4.46 10.46 2.63
N LEU A 162 -4.51 9.29 1.99
CA LEU A 162 -5.69 8.79 1.28
C LEU A 162 -6.58 7.89 2.16
N TYR A 163 -6.12 7.52 3.35
CA TYR A 163 -6.83 6.58 4.22
C TYR A 163 -8.00 7.24 4.93
N ASN A 164 -9.15 6.58 4.96
CA ASN A 164 -10.30 6.97 5.76
C ASN A 164 -10.61 5.88 6.78
N ILE A 165 -10.67 6.26 8.06
CA ILE A 165 -11.03 5.37 9.16
C ILE A 165 -12.48 4.93 8.97
N ASP A 166 -12.72 3.63 8.93
CA ASP A 166 -14.04 3.05 8.80
C ASP A 166 -14.46 2.21 10.04
N ALA A 167 -15.62 1.56 9.97
CA ALA A 167 -16.13 0.78 11.09
C ALA A 167 -15.28 -0.48 11.38
N SER A 168 -14.58 -1.04 10.39
CA SER A 168 -13.73 -2.23 10.54
C SER A 168 -12.49 -1.95 11.37
N ASP A 169 -12.06 -0.68 11.44
CA ASP A 169 -10.90 -0.25 12.21
C ASP A 169 -11.16 -0.17 13.72
N ASN A 170 -12.41 -0.13 14.14
CA ASN A 170 -12.76 0.13 15.55
C ASN A 170 -12.15 -0.89 16.52
N LYS A 171 -11.99 -2.14 16.12
CA LYS A 171 -11.38 -3.19 16.96
C LYS A 171 -9.89 -2.91 17.18
N VAL A 172 -9.17 -2.53 16.11
CA VAL A 172 -7.74 -2.18 16.17
C VAL A 172 -7.53 -0.92 16.99
N LEU A 173 -8.34 0.12 16.77
CA LEU A 173 -8.27 1.37 17.54
C LEU A 173 -8.49 1.13 19.04
N ARG A 174 -9.50 0.34 19.43
CA ARG A 174 -9.75 -0.02 20.83
C ARG A 174 -8.59 -0.79 21.43
N LEU A 175 -8.00 -1.74 20.68
CA LEU A 175 -6.86 -2.53 21.11
C LEU A 175 -5.64 -1.65 21.44
N HIS A 176 -5.42 -0.57 20.67
CA HIS A 176 -4.35 0.40 20.91
C HIS A 176 -4.75 1.52 21.89
N GLY A 177 -5.91 1.45 22.54
CA GLY A 177 -6.39 2.47 23.46
C GLY A 177 -6.74 3.81 22.79
N VAL A 178 -6.92 3.82 21.48
CA VAL A 178 -7.15 5.03 20.70
C VAL A 178 -8.65 5.17 20.41
N ARG A 179 -9.21 6.36 20.69
CA ARG A 179 -10.58 6.69 20.33
C ARG A 179 -10.65 7.14 18.87
N ARG A 180 -11.71 6.72 18.18
CA ARG A 180 -11.99 7.21 16.84
C ARG A 180 -12.11 8.74 16.88
N PRO A 181 -11.38 9.48 16.01
CA PRO A 181 -11.56 10.92 15.93
C PRO A 181 -13.02 11.21 15.57
N ILE A 182 -13.69 12.01 16.40
CA ILE A 182 -15.05 12.47 16.11
C ILE A 182 -14.95 13.31 14.85
N ARG A 183 -15.52 12.81 13.77
CA ARG A 183 -15.69 13.62 12.57
C ARG A 183 -16.59 14.79 12.98
N LYS A 184 -16.03 15.98 13.16
CA LYS A 184 -16.86 17.19 13.29
C LYS A 184 -17.69 17.25 12.02
N SER A 185 -18.93 16.84 12.09
CA SER A 185 -19.89 17.08 11.04
C SER A 185 -20.03 18.61 11.02
N ASN A 186 -19.62 19.22 9.94
CA ASN A 186 -19.98 20.61 9.64
C ASN A 186 -21.47 20.63 9.23
N VAL A 187 -22.32 20.04 10.05
CA VAL A 187 -23.73 20.33 10.00
C VAL A 187 -23.83 21.70 10.65
N LEU A 188 -23.84 22.73 9.84
CA LEU A 188 -24.37 24.03 10.28
C LEU A 188 -25.74 23.71 10.93
N PRO A 189 -25.95 24.08 12.20
CA PRO A 189 -27.23 23.84 12.83
C PRO A 189 -28.29 24.43 11.91
N SER A 190 -29.34 23.66 11.62
CA SER A 190 -30.39 24.03 10.66
C SER A 190 -31.02 25.43 10.94
N PHE A 191 -30.87 25.92 12.16
CA PHE A 191 -31.24 27.27 12.57
C PHE A 191 -30.44 28.39 11.90
N THR A 192 -29.12 28.18 11.58
CA THR A 192 -28.34 29.21 10.87
C THR A 192 -28.70 29.28 9.40
N LEU A 193 -29.10 28.14 8.80
CA LEU A 193 -29.53 28.11 7.41
C LEU A 193 -30.89 28.84 7.23
N ALA A 194 -31.81 28.72 8.20
CA ALA A 194 -33.09 29.40 8.19
C ALA A 194 -32.93 30.93 8.32
N LEU A 195 -32.00 31.40 9.17
CA LEU A 195 -31.73 32.84 9.34
C LEU A 195 -31.04 33.44 8.11
N VAL A 196 -30.10 32.73 7.47
CA VAL A 196 -29.42 33.17 6.26
C VAL A 196 -30.41 33.23 5.07
N SER A 197 -31.33 32.27 4.93
CA SER A 197 -32.35 32.32 3.89
C SER A 197 -33.37 33.44 4.12
N ALA A 198 -33.73 33.77 5.35
CA ALA A 198 -34.63 34.89 5.66
C ALA A 198 -33.95 36.25 5.35
N LEU A 199 -32.65 36.42 5.64
CA LEU A 199 -31.90 37.63 5.34
C LEU A 199 -31.69 37.81 3.83
N ILE A 200 -31.42 36.73 3.11
CA ILE A 200 -31.28 36.76 1.63
C ILE A 200 -32.62 37.10 0.99
N GLY A 201 -33.73 36.53 1.47
CA GLY A 201 -35.07 36.86 0.97
C GLY A 201 -35.45 38.30 1.18
N ALA A 202 -35.11 38.90 2.34
CA ALA A 202 -35.34 40.31 2.62
C ALA A 202 -34.45 41.26 1.76
N ALA A 203 -33.19 40.87 1.53
CA ALA A 203 -32.26 41.63 0.67
C ALA A 203 -32.69 41.61 -0.81
N ILE A 204 -33.21 40.49 -1.28
CA ILE A 204 -33.72 40.38 -2.67
C ILE A 204 -34.99 41.21 -2.84
N ALA A 205 -35.92 41.22 -1.89
CA ALA A 205 -37.12 42.06 -1.94
C ALA A 205 -36.81 43.57 -1.92
N PHE A 206 -35.73 43.97 -1.20
CA PHE A 206 -35.34 45.40 -1.13
C PHE A 206 -34.56 45.88 -2.37
N ASN A 207 -33.83 44.98 -3.08
CA ASN A 207 -33.02 45.33 -4.25
C ASN A 207 -33.76 45.27 -5.59
N ILE A 208 -34.95 44.66 -5.66
CA ILE A 208 -35.78 44.67 -6.91
C ILE A 208 -36.37 46.04 -7.21
N SER A 209 -36.34 46.98 -6.24
CA SER A 209 -36.89 48.34 -6.42
C SER A 209 -35.91 49.34 -7.00
N ASN A 210 -34.61 49.08 -7.00
CA ASN A 210 -33.60 50.06 -7.45
C ASN A 210 -32.31 49.39 -7.90
N ALA A 211 -32.17 48.88 -9.11
CA ALA A 211 -30.84 48.74 -9.73
C ALA A 211 -30.88 48.37 -11.22
N GLU A 212 -30.29 49.23 -11.99
CA GLU A 212 -29.76 48.97 -13.33
C GLU A 212 -28.61 47.97 -13.23
N LEU A 213 -28.52 46.99 -14.16
CA LEU A 213 -27.52 45.94 -14.22
C LEU A 213 -26.17 46.48 -14.72
N PRO A 214 -25.05 46.28 -14.00
CA PRO A 214 -23.71 46.39 -14.56
C PRO A 214 -23.25 45.06 -15.21
N PRO A 215 -22.30 45.10 -16.15
CA PRO A 215 -21.89 43.95 -16.98
C PRO A 215 -21.08 42.94 -16.19
N ALA A 216 -21.21 41.66 -16.60
CA ALA A 216 -20.58 40.51 -15.99
C ALA A 216 -19.05 40.50 -16.14
N GLU A 217 -18.32 40.49 -15.04
CA GLU A 217 -16.89 40.09 -15.00
C GLU A 217 -16.75 38.57 -14.90
N GLU A 218 -16.05 38.03 -15.88
CA GLU A 218 -15.69 36.59 -15.92
C GLU A 218 -14.69 36.24 -14.82
N SER A 219 -15.08 35.33 -13.94
CA SER A 219 -14.25 34.83 -12.85
C SER A 219 -13.19 33.85 -13.38
N THR A 220 -11.92 34.22 -13.26
CA THR A 220 -10.73 33.43 -13.66
C THR A 220 -10.50 32.10 -12.87
N ALA A 221 -11.35 31.78 -11.89
CA ALA A 221 -11.22 30.57 -11.08
C ALA A 221 -11.74 29.31 -11.80
N THR A 222 -12.60 29.45 -12.81
CA THR A 222 -13.21 28.30 -13.52
C THR A 222 -12.27 27.73 -14.59
N THR A 223 -11.33 28.52 -15.09
CA THR A 223 -10.44 28.17 -16.21
C THR A 223 -9.41 27.09 -15.78
N ASN A 224 -8.88 27.19 -14.57
CA ASN A 224 -7.86 26.25 -14.07
C ASN A 224 -8.42 24.85 -13.79
N THR A 225 -9.67 24.76 -13.35
CA THR A 225 -10.31 23.45 -13.07
C THR A 225 -10.68 22.73 -14.36
N LEU A 226 -11.11 23.47 -15.39
CA LEU A 226 -11.43 22.91 -16.70
C LEU A 226 -10.17 22.47 -17.46
N GLN A 227 -9.06 23.17 -17.30
CA GLN A 227 -7.78 22.80 -17.89
C GLN A 227 -7.21 21.53 -17.24
N TYR A 228 -7.28 21.41 -15.93
CA TYR A 228 -6.88 20.19 -15.21
C TYR A 228 -7.73 18.95 -15.58
N LEU A 229 -9.03 19.13 -15.75
CA LEU A 229 -9.94 18.06 -16.20
C LEU A 229 -9.71 17.69 -17.68
N LYS A 230 -9.35 18.66 -18.51
CA LYS A 230 -9.04 18.44 -19.94
C LYS A 230 -7.72 17.69 -20.14
N GLU A 231 -6.70 17.98 -19.34
CA GLU A 231 -5.44 17.24 -19.33
C GLU A 231 -5.60 15.80 -18.83
N ARG A 232 -6.49 15.58 -17.85
CA ARG A 232 -6.80 14.24 -17.34
C ARG A 232 -7.61 13.41 -18.35
N SER A 233 -8.53 14.02 -19.09
CA SER A 233 -9.29 13.36 -20.17
C SER A 233 -8.42 13.09 -21.40
N ALA A 234 -7.44 13.94 -21.71
CA ALA A 234 -6.48 13.70 -22.78
C ALA A 234 -5.52 12.53 -22.46
N SER A 235 -5.13 12.39 -21.20
CA SER A 235 -4.33 11.22 -20.76
C SER A 235 -5.12 9.92 -20.81
N GLN A 236 -6.43 9.98 -20.58
CA GLN A 236 -7.32 8.81 -20.66
C GLN A 236 -7.69 8.47 -22.11
N ALA A 237 -7.80 9.46 -22.99
CA ALA A 237 -8.02 9.28 -24.42
C ALA A 237 -6.81 8.69 -25.15
N ALA A 238 -5.58 8.98 -24.67
CA ALA A 238 -4.35 8.36 -25.21
C ALA A 238 -4.25 6.85 -24.91
N ILE A 239 -4.92 6.37 -23.86
CA ILE A 239 -5.00 4.94 -23.54
C ILE A 239 -6.05 4.22 -24.42
N THR A 240 -7.04 4.95 -24.91
CA THR A 240 -8.15 4.40 -25.73
C THR A 240 -7.82 4.38 -27.23
N SER A 241 -6.72 4.98 -27.67
CA SER A 241 -6.34 5.06 -29.10
C SER A 241 -5.46 3.90 -29.60
N LEU A 242 -5.03 2.98 -28.69
CA LEU A 242 -4.39 1.74 -29.11
C LEU A 242 -5.49 0.72 -29.38
N THR A 243 -5.64 0.36 -30.68
CA THR A 243 -6.53 -0.74 -31.06
C THR A 243 -6.02 -2.05 -30.44
N PRO A 244 -6.88 -3.01 -30.07
CA PRO A 244 -6.47 -4.29 -29.46
C PRO A 244 -5.46 -5.09 -30.30
N ASN A 245 -5.29 -4.76 -31.58
CA ASN A 245 -4.37 -5.45 -32.50
C ASN A 245 -2.92 -4.94 -32.45
N ASP A 246 -2.63 -3.81 -31.79
CA ASP A 246 -1.28 -3.22 -31.78
C ASP A 246 -0.42 -3.68 -30.60
N ILE A 247 -1.02 -4.34 -29.62
CA ILE A 247 -0.31 -4.84 -28.44
C ILE A 247 -0.04 -6.33 -28.65
N PRO A 248 1.23 -6.78 -28.70
CA PRO A 248 1.55 -8.20 -28.82
C PRO A 248 0.99 -8.97 -27.63
N GLU A 249 0.58 -10.23 -27.85
CA GLU A 249 0.04 -11.11 -26.82
C GLU A 249 0.99 -11.26 -25.62
N THR A 250 2.32 -11.26 -25.90
CA THR A 250 3.38 -11.32 -24.89
C THR A 250 4.13 -10.00 -24.83
N VAL A 251 4.27 -9.47 -23.62
CA VAL A 251 5.06 -8.26 -23.30
C VAL A 251 6.05 -8.57 -22.19
N TYR A 252 7.03 -7.70 -22.01
CA TYR A 252 8.12 -7.89 -21.05
C TYR A 252 8.11 -6.80 -19.99
N ILE A 253 8.32 -7.19 -18.73
CA ILE A 253 8.40 -6.29 -17.57
C ILE A 253 9.72 -6.50 -16.86
N THR A 254 10.22 -5.43 -16.20
CA THR A 254 11.39 -5.49 -15.34
C THR A 254 10.96 -5.55 -13.87
N PRO A 255 11.75 -6.15 -12.96
CA PRO A 255 11.35 -6.37 -11.56
C PRO A 255 10.95 -5.11 -10.81
N HIS A 256 11.53 -3.96 -11.18
CA HIS A 256 11.28 -2.67 -10.52
C HIS A 256 10.60 -1.66 -11.45
N GLY A 257 10.24 -2.08 -12.66
CA GLY A 257 9.59 -1.22 -13.66
C GLY A 257 8.08 -1.08 -13.44
N THR A 258 7.53 0.03 -13.90
CA THR A 258 6.08 0.29 -13.93
C THR A 258 5.52 0.21 -15.35
N LYS A 259 6.36 -0.19 -16.33
CA LYS A 259 5.99 -0.24 -17.75
C LYS A 259 6.22 -1.63 -18.32
N TYR A 260 5.37 -1.99 -19.29
CA TYR A 260 5.60 -3.16 -20.11
C TYR A 260 6.24 -2.76 -21.46
N HIS A 261 7.03 -3.67 -22.03
CA HIS A 261 7.87 -3.43 -23.17
C HIS A 261 7.68 -4.50 -24.26
N LYS A 262 7.96 -4.18 -25.50
CA LYS A 262 8.16 -5.17 -26.56
C LYS A 262 9.53 -5.84 -26.38
N GLU A 263 9.71 -7.06 -26.88
CA GLU A 263 10.90 -7.89 -26.69
C GLU A 263 12.22 -7.18 -26.98
N ASN A 264 12.26 -6.40 -28.04
CA ASN A 264 13.47 -5.68 -28.49
C ASN A 264 13.60 -4.26 -27.93
N CYS A 265 12.90 -3.91 -26.87
CA CYS A 265 12.95 -2.57 -26.32
C CYS A 265 14.34 -2.24 -25.75
N PHE A 266 14.85 -1.06 -26.07
CA PHE A 266 16.14 -0.56 -25.56
C PHE A 266 16.23 -0.60 -24.02
N HIS A 267 15.12 -0.32 -23.33
CA HIS A 267 15.09 -0.35 -21.88
C HIS A 267 15.24 -1.75 -21.27
N LEU A 268 14.92 -2.82 -22.01
CA LEU A 268 15.17 -4.20 -21.60
C LEU A 268 16.63 -4.60 -21.75
N LYS A 269 17.31 -4.10 -22.79
CA LYS A 269 18.73 -4.39 -23.04
C LYS A 269 19.66 -3.90 -21.91
N ASN A 270 19.25 -2.87 -21.19
CA ASN A 270 19.98 -2.29 -20.08
C ASN A 270 19.53 -2.82 -18.71
N SER A 271 18.60 -3.78 -18.68
CA SER A 271 18.11 -4.39 -17.44
C SER A 271 18.81 -5.72 -17.20
N SER A 272 19.25 -5.96 -15.99
CA SER A 272 19.88 -7.23 -15.57
C SER A 272 18.93 -8.42 -15.59
N SER A 273 17.60 -8.18 -15.56
CA SER A 273 16.57 -9.20 -15.66
C SER A 273 15.24 -8.64 -16.13
N PHE A 274 14.49 -9.44 -16.88
CA PHE A 274 13.11 -9.12 -17.26
C PHE A 274 12.29 -10.43 -17.38
N SER A 275 10.97 -10.31 -17.30
CA SER A 275 10.04 -11.45 -17.35
C SER A 275 9.00 -11.21 -18.44
N ALA A 276 8.67 -12.29 -19.19
CA ALA A 276 7.59 -12.28 -20.17
C ALA A 276 6.25 -12.53 -19.45
N ILE A 277 5.24 -11.71 -19.77
CA ILE A 277 3.86 -11.88 -19.28
C ILE A 277 2.88 -11.59 -20.42
N SER A 278 1.62 -12.04 -20.31
CA SER A 278 0.61 -11.66 -21.28
C SER A 278 0.30 -10.16 -21.17
N SER A 279 -0.01 -9.52 -22.30
CA SER A 279 -0.40 -8.10 -22.31
C SER A 279 -1.62 -7.82 -21.44
N ALA A 280 -2.58 -8.74 -21.41
CA ALA A 280 -3.75 -8.65 -20.53
C ALA A 280 -3.34 -8.63 -19.05
N ASN A 281 -2.41 -9.50 -18.64
CA ASN A 281 -1.88 -9.53 -17.28
C ASN A 281 -1.07 -8.28 -16.95
N ALA A 282 -0.30 -7.73 -17.91
CA ALA A 282 0.42 -6.48 -17.70
C ALA A 282 -0.54 -5.33 -17.39
N ILE A 283 -1.61 -5.19 -18.18
CA ILE A 283 -2.63 -4.14 -18.01
C ILE A 283 -3.37 -4.33 -16.68
N THR A 284 -3.83 -5.55 -16.38
CA THR A 284 -4.53 -5.88 -15.13
C THR A 284 -3.66 -5.62 -13.90
N ASN A 285 -2.34 -5.82 -14.03
CA ASN A 285 -1.36 -5.55 -12.98
C ASN A 285 -0.95 -4.07 -12.89
N GLY A 286 -1.56 -3.18 -13.68
CA GLY A 286 -1.34 -1.74 -13.61
C GLY A 286 -0.05 -1.26 -14.28
N TYR A 287 0.59 -2.10 -15.11
CA TYR A 287 1.70 -1.65 -15.96
C TYR A 287 1.16 -0.78 -17.08
N THR A 288 1.90 0.26 -17.44
CA THR A 288 1.58 1.14 -18.56
C THR A 288 2.51 0.85 -19.74
N PRO A 289 2.09 1.12 -21.00
CA PRO A 289 2.95 0.89 -22.15
C PRO A 289 4.21 1.78 -22.10
N CYS A 290 5.34 1.24 -22.52
CA CYS A 290 6.57 1.99 -22.67
C CYS A 290 6.47 2.91 -23.90
N LYS A 291 6.58 4.21 -23.72
CA LYS A 291 6.50 5.19 -24.81
C LYS A 291 7.55 5.01 -25.91
N SER A 292 8.67 4.34 -25.62
CA SER A 292 9.74 4.09 -26.60
C SER A 292 9.47 2.91 -27.54
N CYS A 293 8.53 2.03 -27.24
CA CYS A 293 8.24 0.85 -28.04
C CYS A 293 6.74 0.65 -28.36
N PHE A 294 5.87 1.49 -27.81
CA PHE A 294 4.44 1.53 -28.09
C PHE A 294 4.03 2.98 -28.46
N ASN A 295 4.71 3.53 -29.47
CA ASN A 295 4.29 4.79 -30.07
C ASN A 295 3.26 4.52 -31.15
#